data_768825320cf65f14fadecdc75f4f3f36
#
_entry.id   768825320cf65f14fadecdc75f4f3f36
#
_cell.length_a   1.000
_cell.length_b   1.000
_cell.length_c   1.000
_cell.angle_alpha   90.00
_cell.angle_beta   90.00
_cell.angle_gamma   90.00
#
_symmetry.space_group_name_H-M   'P 1'
#
loop_
_entity.id
_entity.type
_entity.pdbx_description
1 polymer ?
#
loop_
_entity_poly.entity_id
_entity_poly.type
_entity_poly.pdbx_seq_one_letter_code
_entity_poly.pdbx_strand_id
1 'polypeptide(L)'
;MNQDATTKAPGAFDRLRGWGQRLAAAVRSGLAPGQGPRAAAGLAEELERLLAESRALRGGERSARERAQRIAALYRGAGAEERAAILGHIARAFMPERAALDQAVAAMREAADDIARGHAEARLRIALDAPRARFFAQFNLLPEGVKFLVDLRADLLAFLEHEPALDVLRVELDGLLESWFDPGFLQLTRITWQSPALVLERLIAYEAVHRIESWEDLKNRLDRDRRCYAFFHPRMPNEPLIFVEIALARGLPGSVQELLDAQAPIGEVRDADTAVFYSISNAQKGLRGISLGNLLLKRVIAALQRDLPWLKTFCTLSPLPGFRRWLERAAPALAGDGAPLEAQREPLLKACARYLVQEKSNGLPLDPVAQFHLHNGASIDRIFWAADASARGMQQSLGMMVSYRYALADVDRNHEEFLSSGHVAAARRVLRLL
;
A
#
# COMPACT_ATOMS: atom_id res chain seq x y z
N MET A 1 39.94 -39.19 -20.83
CA MET A 1 40.44 -37.79 -20.64
C MET A 1 39.32 -36.86 -21.13
N ASN A 2 38.43 -36.49 -20.24
CA ASN A 2 37.41 -35.47 -20.47
C ASN A 2 37.61 -34.39 -19.42
N GLN A 3 38.00 -33.22 -19.87
CA GLN A 3 38.14 -32.05 -19.00
C GLN A 3 36.76 -31.41 -18.88
N ASP A 4 36.17 -31.45 -17.71
CA ASP A 4 35.01 -30.67 -17.31
C ASP A 4 35.39 -29.18 -17.23
N ALA A 5 34.90 -28.42 -18.19
CA ALA A 5 34.93 -26.96 -18.14
C ALA A 5 33.79 -26.47 -17.23
N THR A 6 34.08 -26.31 -15.93
CA THR A 6 33.21 -25.58 -14.98
C THR A 6 33.16 -24.11 -15.40
N THR A 7 32.09 -23.73 -16.05
CA THR A 7 31.76 -22.32 -16.34
C THR A 7 31.46 -21.61 -15.01
N LYS A 8 32.45 -20.92 -14.48
CA LYS A 8 32.32 -20.07 -13.30
C LYS A 8 31.29 -18.97 -13.63
N ALA A 9 30.20 -18.90 -12.89
CA ALA A 9 29.22 -17.80 -13.02
C ALA A 9 29.96 -16.45 -12.90
N PRO A 10 29.64 -15.47 -13.76
CA PRO A 10 30.32 -14.19 -13.75
C PRO A 10 30.21 -13.54 -12.37
N GLY A 11 31.34 -13.10 -11.82
CA GLY A 11 31.43 -12.45 -10.52
C GLY A 11 30.58 -11.19 -10.44
N ALA A 12 30.18 -10.79 -9.24
CA ALA A 12 29.40 -9.57 -9.02
C ALA A 12 30.00 -8.34 -9.75
N PHE A 13 31.33 -8.28 -9.89
CA PHE A 13 32.06 -7.23 -10.61
C PHE A 13 31.86 -7.25 -12.14
N ASP A 14 31.71 -8.41 -12.76
CA ASP A 14 31.50 -8.51 -14.22
C ASP A 14 30.04 -8.19 -14.58
N ARG A 15 29.09 -8.53 -13.69
CA ARG A 15 27.72 -8.09 -13.79
C ARG A 15 27.58 -6.56 -13.65
N LEU A 16 28.44 -5.92 -12.87
CA LEU A 16 28.46 -4.47 -12.64
C LEU A 16 29.03 -3.67 -13.83
N ARG A 17 30.02 -4.21 -14.57
CA ARG A 17 30.51 -3.61 -15.82
C ARG A 17 29.47 -3.64 -16.95
N GLY A 18 28.69 -4.71 -17.04
CA GLY A 18 27.56 -4.82 -17.99
C GLY A 18 26.40 -3.86 -17.71
N TRP A 19 26.31 -3.33 -16.49
CA TRP A 19 25.26 -2.40 -16.10
C TRP A 19 25.49 -0.97 -16.61
N GLY A 20 26.68 -0.43 -16.53
CA GLY A 20 27.04 0.86 -17.13
C GLY A 20 26.78 0.89 -18.63
N GLN A 21 27.04 -0.22 -19.32
CA GLN A 21 26.74 -0.38 -20.73
C GLN A 21 25.22 -0.53 -20.99
N ARG A 22 24.47 -1.16 -20.09
CA ARG A 22 23.01 -1.26 -20.15
C ARG A 22 22.31 0.05 -19.85
N LEU A 23 22.81 0.85 -18.89
CA LEU A 23 22.29 2.20 -18.65
C LEU A 23 22.48 3.07 -19.90
N ALA A 24 23.68 3.07 -20.47
CA ALA A 24 23.95 3.78 -21.72
C ALA A 24 23.14 3.24 -22.91
N ALA A 25 22.72 1.97 -22.88
CA ALA A 25 21.84 1.37 -23.89
C ALA A 25 20.36 1.68 -23.59
N ALA A 26 19.91 1.60 -22.35
CA ALA A 26 18.55 1.92 -21.93
C ALA A 26 18.23 3.40 -22.08
N VAL A 27 19.17 4.28 -21.71
CA VAL A 27 19.06 5.73 -21.98
C VAL A 27 19.02 5.99 -23.51
N ARG A 28 19.64 5.14 -24.31
CA ARG A 28 19.57 5.23 -25.79
C ARG A 28 18.24 4.76 -26.37
N SER A 29 17.56 3.79 -25.76
CA SER A 29 16.30 3.24 -26.25
C SER A 29 15.06 4.03 -25.83
N GLY A 30 15.12 4.78 -24.71
CA GLY A 30 14.00 5.57 -24.15
C GLY A 30 13.91 7.01 -24.65
N LEU A 31 14.84 7.46 -25.46
CA LEU A 31 14.81 8.82 -26.04
C LEU A 31 13.70 8.93 -27.09
N ALA A 32 12.91 10.02 -27.01
CA ALA A 32 11.97 10.38 -28.07
C ALA A 32 12.66 10.36 -29.44
N PRO A 33 11.97 9.98 -30.54
CA PRO A 33 12.56 9.92 -31.86
C PRO A 33 13.19 11.28 -32.22
N GLY A 34 14.54 11.34 -32.23
CA GLY A 34 15.31 12.56 -32.52
C GLY A 34 16.43 12.91 -31.52
N GLN A 35 16.51 12.28 -30.38
CA GLN A 35 17.62 12.48 -29.42
C GLN A 35 18.66 11.35 -29.58
N GLY A 36 19.83 11.68 -30.10
CA GLY A 36 20.88 10.73 -30.47
C GLY A 36 21.70 10.21 -29.27
N PRO A 37 22.60 9.23 -29.49
CA PRO A 37 23.43 8.58 -28.45
C PRO A 37 24.26 9.53 -27.55
N ARG A 38 24.58 10.72 -28.07
CA ARG A 38 25.31 11.76 -27.29
C ARG A 38 24.46 12.41 -26.18
N ALA A 39 23.14 12.59 -26.41
CA ALA A 39 22.25 13.16 -25.41
C ALA A 39 22.07 12.18 -24.23
N ALA A 40 21.98 10.90 -24.51
CA ALA A 40 21.87 9.84 -23.50
C ALA A 40 23.12 9.72 -22.60
N ALA A 41 24.32 9.82 -23.20
CA ALA A 41 25.58 9.82 -22.45
C ALA A 41 25.66 11.06 -21.52
N GLY A 42 25.26 12.22 -22.00
CA GLY A 42 25.24 13.45 -21.21
C GLY A 42 24.30 13.41 -20.00
N LEU A 43 23.13 12.76 -20.12
CA LEU A 43 22.19 12.57 -18.99
C LEU A 43 22.75 11.63 -17.91
N ALA A 44 23.44 10.56 -18.31
CA ALA A 44 24.09 9.64 -17.37
C ALA A 44 25.24 10.33 -16.61
N GLU A 45 26.09 11.08 -17.31
CA GLU A 45 27.17 11.88 -16.70
C GLU A 45 26.62 12.95 -15.76
N GLU A 46 25.56 13.63 -16.14
CA GLU A 46 24.88 14.60 -15.30
C GLU A 46 24.34 13.95 -14.01
N LEU A 47 23.68 12.79 -14.10
CA LEU A 47 23.18 12.06 -12.96
C LEU A 47 24.32 11.66 -12.01
N GLU A 48 25.40 11.08 -12.53
CA GLU A 48 26.57 10.68 -11.72
C GLU A 48 27.17 11.88 -10.99
N ARG A 49 27.33 13.03 -11.66
CA ARG A 49 27.80 14.25 -11.03
C ARG A 49 26.88 14.71 -9.91
N LEU A 50 25.55 14.75 -10.14
CA LEU A 50 24.57 15.17 -9.13
C LEU A 50 24.58 14.24 -7.92
N LEU A 51 24.71 12.92 -8.12
CA LEU A 51 24.79 11.95 -7.02
C LEU A 51 26.11 12.12 -6.22
N ALA A 52 27.23 12.34 -6.90
CA ALA A 52 28.53 12.60 -6.24
C ALA A 52 28.50 13.90 -5.41
N GLU A 53 27.93 14.97 -5.94
CA GLU A 53 27.75 16.22 -5.22
C GLU A 53 26.80 16.09 -4.02
N SER A 54 25.74 15.28 -4.15
CA SER A 54 24.81 15.00 -3.05
C SER A 54 25.49 14.16 -1.95
N ARG A 55 26.32 13.19 -2.30
CA ARG A 55 27.11 12.41 -1.35
C ARG A 55 28.11 13.28 -0.59
N ALA A 56 28.78 14.19 -1.27
CA ALA A 56 29.77 15.08 -0.69
C ALA A 56 29.14 16.21 0.16
N LEU A 57 27.82 16.31 0.23
CA LEU A 57 27.08 17.38 0.93
C LEU A 57 27.55 18.79 0.55
N ARG A 58 27.97 18.97 -0.71
CA ARG A 58 28.52 20.26 -1.17
C ARG A 58 27.43 21.34 -1.30
N GLY A 59 27.72 22.53 -0.85
CA GLY A 59 26.83 23.68 -0.90
C GLY A 59 25.78 23.69 0.21
N GLY A 60 25.05 24.80 0.30
CA GLY A 60 23.98 24.98 1.29
C GLY A 60 22.64 24.36 0.84
N GLU A 61 21.58 24.66 1.61
CA GLU A 61 20.22 24.14 1.38
C GLU A 61 19.70 24.42 -0.04
N ARG A 62 19.98 25.61 -0.59
CA ARG A 62 19.58 25.96 -1.96
C ARG A 62 20.17 25.01 -2.99
N SER A 63 21.47 24.72 -2.90
CA SER A 63 22.14 23.80 -3.82
C SER A 63 21.64 22.37 -3.66
N ALA A 64 21.34 21.92 -2.43
CA ALA A 64 20.73 20.62 -2.18
C ALA A 64 19.34 20.52 -2.81
N ARG A 65 18.52 21.55 -2.69
CA ARG A 65 17.20 21.62 -3.31
C ARG A 65 17.27 21.60 -4.84
N GLU A 66 18.16 22.36 -5.46
CA GLU A 66 18.36 22.40 -6.92
C GLU A 66 18.80 21.01 -7.44
N ARG A 67 19.73 20.34 -6.74
CA ARG A 67 20.14 18.96 -7.09
C ARG A 67 18.98 17.98 -6.99
N ALA A 68 18.27 17.98 -5.86
CA ALA A 68 17.10 17.10 -5.66
C ALA A 68 16.05 17.33 -6.74
N GLN A 69 15.76 18.58 -7.10
CA GLN A 69 14.82 18.93 -8.17
C GLN A 69 15.29 18.37 -9.53
N ARG A 70 16.57 18.50 -9.83
CA ARG A 70 17.11 18.01 -11.11
C ARG A 70 17.10 16.47 -11.19
N ILE A 71 17.48 15.78 -10.10
CA ILE A 71 17.42 14.32 -10.01
C ILE A 71 15.97 13.84 -10.16
N ALA A 72 15.01 14.50 -9.48
CA ALA A 72 13.60 14.16 -9.60
C ALA A 72 13.08 14.34 -11.04
N ALA A 73 13.51 15.40 -11.72
CA ALA A 73 13.14 15.64 -13.11
C ALA A 73 13.70 14.57 -14.06
N LEU A 74 14.97 14.18 -13.89
CA LEU A 74 15.61 13.10 -14.65
C LEU A 74 14.87 11.77 -14.43
N TYR A 75 14.57 11.44 -13.17
CA TYR A 75 13.85 10.21 -12.82
C TYR A 75 12.43 10.16 -13.41
N ARG A 76 11.66 11.25 -13.29
CA ARG A 76 10.30 11.33 -13.86
C ARG A 76 10.27 11.21 -15.39
N GLY A 77 11.28 11.76 -16.07
CA GLY A 77 11.40 11.69 -17.52
C GLY A 77 11.91 10.35 -18.05
N ALA A 78 12.40 9.49 -17.18
CA ALA A 78 12.99 8.20 -17.54
C ALA A 78 11.93 7.10 -17.73
N GLY A 79 12.18 6.15 -18.64
CA GLY A 79 11.41 4.93 -18.81
C GLY A 79 11.64 3.92 -17.67
N ALA A 80 10.88 2.83 -17.64
CA ALA A 80 10.94 1.86 -16.53
C ALA A 80 12.34 1.25 -16.33
N GLU A 81 13.00 0.80 -17.39
CA GLU A 81 14.35 0.23 -17.33
C GLU A 81 15.38 1.26 -16.85
N GLU A 82 15.25 2.51 -17.31
CA GLU A 82 16.12 3.62 -16.90
C GLU A 82 15.92 3.96 -15.41
N ARG A 83 14.68 3.98 -14.93
CA ARG A 83 14.36 4.18 -13.51
C ARG A 83 14.99 3.09 -12.64
N ALA A 84 14.91 1.83 -13.05
CA ALA A 84 15.56 0.72 -12.35
C ALA A 84 17.09 0.92 -12.34
N ALA A 85 17.68 1.35 -13.46
CA ALA A 85 19.10 1.66 -13.55
C ALA A 85 19.51 2.83 -12.63
N ILE A 86 18.74 3.92 -12.59
CA ILE A 86 18.97 5.06 -11.68
C ILE A 86 18.93 4.60 -10.22
N LEU A 87 17.94 3.79 -9.82
CA LEU A 87 17.86 3.22 -8.48
C LEU A 87 19.09 2.36 -8.15
N GLY A 88 19.55 1.54 -9.09
CA GLY A 88 20.79 0.77 -8.95
C GLY A 88 22.02 1.67 -8.73
N HIS A 89 22.11 2.82 -9.40
CA HIS A 89 23.18 3.80 -9.17
C HIS A 89 23.08 4.42 -7.76
N ILE A 90 21.89 4.83 -7.33
CA ILE A 90 21.66 5.36 -5.99
C ILE A 90 22.07 4.32 -4.91
N ALA A 91 21.66 3.07 -5.08
CA ALA A 91 22.01 1.98 -4.16
C ALA A 91 23.53 1.84 -3.95
N ARG A 92 24.31 1.98 -5.03
CA ARG A 92 25.78 1.89 -4.98
C ARG A 92 26.46 3.16 -4.51
N ALA A 93 26.00 4.33 -5.00
CA ALA A 93 26.65 5.61 -4.69
C ALA A 93 26.59 5.97 -3.21
N PHE A 94 25.58 5.50 -2.49
CA PHE A 94 25.34 5.84 -1.09
C PHE A 94 25.49 4.64 -0.15
N MET A 95 26.45 3.75 -0.43
CA MET A 95 26.81 2.68 0.51
C MET A 95 27.52 3.25 1.74
N PRO A 96 27.33 2.64 2.93
CA PRO A 96 28.15 2.94 4.11
C PRO A 96 29.63 2.81 3.80
N GLU A 97 30.46 3.61 4.44
CA GLU A 97 31.90 3.51 4.32
C GLU A 97 32.39 2.25 5.03
N ARG A 98 32.97 1.31 4.27
CA ARG A 98 33.36 -0.01 4.78
C ARG A 98 34.36 0.08 5.92
N ALA A 99 35.36 0.96 5.81
CA ALA A 99 36.37 1.12 6.85
C ALA A 99 35.77 1.63 8.18
N ALA A 100 34.86 2.59 8.13
CA ALA A 100 34.16 3.10 9.31
C ALA A 100 33.27 2.02 9.94
N LEU A 101 32.59 1.21 9.11
CA LEU A 101 31.78 0.09 9.58
C LEU A 101 32.63 -0.99 10.25
N ASP A 102 33.73 -1.41 9.63
CA ASP A 102 34.62 -2.41 10.17
C ASP A 102 35.23 -1.96 11.53
N GLN A 103 35.63 -0.69 11.67
CA GLN A 103 36.08 -0.09 12.92
C GLN A 103 34.97 -0.07 14.00
N ALA A 104 33.75 0.27 13.65
CA ALA A 104 32.63 0.29 14.60
C ALA A 104 32.28 -1.11 15.09
N VAL A 105 32.35 -2.12 14.20
CA VAL A 105 32.14 -3.53 14.56
C VAL A 105 33.24 -4.02 15.48
N ALA A 106 34.52 -3.68 15.22
CA ALA A 106 35.64 -4.01 16.09
C ALA A 106 35.45 -3.42 17.49
N ALA A 107 35.15 -2.11 17.57
CA ALA A 107 34.89 -1.45 18.84
C ALA A 107 33.73 -2.09 19.64
N MET A 108 32.70 -2.58 18.96
CA MET A 108 31.57 -3.30 19.59
C MET A 108 32.00 -4.65 20.19
N ARG A 109 32.93 -5.35 19.53
CA ARG A 109 33.46 -6.65 20.01
C ARG A 109 34.44 -6.50 21.16
N GLU A 110 35.17 -5.40 21.18
CA GLU A 110 36.25 -5.13 22.16
C GLU A 110 35.75 -4.35 23.38
N ALA A 111 34.48 -3.97 23.46
CA ALA A 111 33.89 -3.22 24.56
C ALA A 111 34.03 -3.98 25.90
N ALA A 112 34.77 -3.40 26.85
CA ALA A 112 35.12 -4.05 28.10
C ALA A 112 34.00 -4.00 29.16
N ASP A 113 33.07 -3.02 29.06
CA ASP A 113 31.97 -2.80 30.00
C ASP A 113 30.73 -2.30 29.27
N ASP A 114 29.61 -2.16 30.00
CA ASP A 114 28.32 -1.76 29.44
C ASP A 114 28.35 -0.30 28.92
N ILE A 115 29.14 0.58 29.52
CA ILE A 115 29.27 1.98 29.09
C ILE A 115 29.99 2.03 27.74
N ALA A 116 31.16 1.32 27.65
CA ALA A 116 31.93 1.19 26.43
C ALA A 116 31.09 0.54 25.31
N ARG A 117 30.27 -0.47 25.64
CA ARG A 117 29.33 -1.12 24.75
C ARG A 117 28.26 -0.14 24.21
N GLY A 118 27.64 0.66 25.09
CA GLY A 118 26.66 1.68 24.69
C GLY A 118 27.26 2.72 23.72
N HIS A 119 28.51 3.14 23.98
CA HIS A 119 29.22 4.05 23.06
C HIS A 119 29.57 3.37 21.72
N ALA A 120 29.91 2.10 21.72
CA ALA A 120 30.21 1.33 20.51
C ALA A 120 28.93 1.07 19.68
N GLU A 121 27.80 0.78 20.34
CA GLU A 121 26.47 0.69 19.69
C GLU A 121 26.08 2.01 19.01
N ALA A 122 26.28 3.13 19.68
CA ALA A 122 26.02 4.45 19.09
C ALA A 122 26.88 4.71 17.84
N ARG A 123 28.18 4.37 17.89
CA ARG A 123 29.09 4.48 16.75
C ARG A 123 28.70 3.55 15.61
N LEU A 124 28.32 2.30 15.91
CA LEU A 124 27.86 1.34 14.91
C LEU A 124 26.59 1.83 14.24
N ARG A 125 25.64 2.39 14.99
CA ARG A 125 24.42 3.01 14.46
C ARG A 125 24.74 4.15 13.50
N ILE A 126 25.67 5.04 13.88
CA ILE A 126 26.14 6.15 13.02
C ILE A 126 26.84 5.63 11.76
N ALA A 127 27.68 4.59 11.88
CA ALA A 127 28.38 3.99 10.74
C ALA A 127 27.43 3.26 9.78
N LEU A 128 26.34 2.68 10.30
CA LEU A 128 25.26 2.06 9.54
C LEU A 128 24.25 3.07 9.01
N ASP A 129 24.19 4.29 9.61
CA ASP A 129 23.28 5.37 9.16
C ASP A 129 23.64 5.76 7.72
N ALA A 130 22.99 5.02 6.81
CA ALA A 130 23.37 5.02 5.42
C ALA A 130 23.21 6.41 4.82
N PRO A 131 24.19 6.87 4.04
CA PRO A 131 24.08 8.12 3.28
C PRO A 131 22.79 8.18 2.43
N ARG A 132 22.16 7.03 2.16
CA ARG A 132 20.90 6.89 1.40
C ARG A 132 19.71 7.55 2.10
N ALA A 133 19.51 7.35 3.40
CA ALA A 133 18.43 7.99 4.13
C ALA A 133 18.55 9.52 4.04
N ARG A 134 19.77 10.05 4.23
CA ARG A 134 20.05 11.49 4.08
C ARG A 134 19.87 11.97 2.64
N PHE A 135 20.23 11.17 1.65
CA PHE A 135 19.98 11.48 0.25
C PHE A 135 18.47 11.61 -0.03
N PHE A 136 17.68 10.62 0.36
CA PHE A 136 16.22 10.67 0.17
C PHE A 136 15.56 11.80 0.97
N ALA A 137 16.03 12.11 2.17
CA ALA A 137 15.51 13.22 2.96
C ALA A 137 15.64 14.58 2.27
N GLN A 138 16.63 14.77 1.37
CA GLN A 138 16.78 16.01 0.60
C GLN A 138 15.56 16.31 -0.29
N PHE A 139 14.84 15.32 -0.76
CA PHE A 139 13.65 15.52 -1.59
C PHE A 139 12.51 16.18 -0.80
N ASN A 140 12.50 16.09 0.54
CA ASN A 140 11.52 16.80 1.36
C ASN A 140 11.65 18.34 1.26
N LEU A 141 12.73 18.86 0.73
CA LEU A 141 12.90 20.28 0.41
C LEU A 141 12.04 20.73 -0.79
N LEU A 142 11.55 19.79 -1.60
CA LEU A 142 10.72 20.06 -2.77
C LEU A 142 9.24 20.18 -2.39
N PRO A 143 8.43 20.99 -3.07
CA PRO A 143 6.98 21.09 -2.83
C PRO A 143 6.27 19.74 -2.93
N GLU A 144 6.62 18.91 -3.92
CA GLU A 144 6.05 17.56 -4.15
C GLU A 144 7.06 16.45 -3.84
N GLY A 145 8.03 16.71 -3.00
CA GLY A 145 9.12 15.77 -2.74
C GLY A 145 8.68 14.50 -2.03
N VAL A 146 7.73 14.61 -1.11
CA VAL A 146 7.15 13.44 -0.42
C VAL A 146 6.38 12.58 -1.42
N LYS A 147 5.55 13.19 -2.28
CA LYS A 147 4.83 12.46 -3.35
C LYS A 147 5.81 11.78 -4.30
N PHE A 148 6.87 12.49 -4.68
CA PHE A 148 7.93 11.91 -5.52
C PHE A 148 8.56 10.66 -4.91
N LEU A 149 8.89 10.68 -3.61
CA LEU A 149 9.46 9.50 -2.94
C LEU A 149 8.45 8.36 -2.80
N VAL A 150 7.19 8.66 -2.59
CA VAL A 150 6.11 7.65 -2.59
C VAL A 150 6.01 6.99 -3.97
N ASP A 151 6.03 7.77 -5.06
CA ASP A 151 5.98 7.22 -6.42
C ASP A 151 7.25 6.43 -6.78
N LEU A 152 8.42 6.95 -6.39
CA LEU A 152 9.70 6.24 -6.55
C LEU A 152 9.68 4.89 -5.82
N ARG A 153 9.11 4.83 -4.62
CA ARG A 153 8.96 3.56 -3.89
C ARG A 153 7.95 2.63 -4.57
N ALA A 154 6.91 3.15 -5.21
CA ALA A 154 5.99 2.33 -6.00
C ALA A 154 6.71 1.63 -7.15
N ASP A 155 7.56 2.37 -7.89
CA ASP A 155 8.41 1.81 -8.94
C ASP A 155 9.40 0.78 -8.37
N LEU A 156 10.06 1.12 -7.26
CA LEU A 156 11.00 0.23 -6.56
C LEU A 156 10.37 -1.10 -6.18
N LEU A 157 9.16 -1.08 -5.59
CA LEU A 157 8.43 -2.30 -5.24
C LEU A 157 8.10 -3.17 -6.46
N ALA A 158 7.82 -2.56 -7.61
CA ALA A 158 7.59 -3.29 -8.85
C ALA A 158 8.89 -3.90 -9.42
N PHE A 159 10.04 -3.26 -9.21
CA PHE A 159 11.31 -3.75 -9.73
C PHE A 159 11.94 -4.86 -8.88
N LEU A 160 11.59 -4.97 -7.59
CA LEU A 160 12.18 -5.95 -6.67
C LEU A 160 12.02 -7.40 -7.11
N GLU A 161 10.96 -7.72 -7.86
CA GLU A 161 10.72 -9.07 -8.39
C GLU A 161 11.84 -9.51 -9.35
N HIS A 162 12.43 -8.56 -10.09
CA HIS A 162 13.47 -8.81 -11.08
C HIS A 162 14.86 -8.32 -10.65
N GLU A 163 14.92 -7.39 -9.69
CA GLU A 163 16.16 -6.76 -9.22
C GLU A 163 16.24 -6.77 -7.67
N PRO A 164 16.42 -7.95 -7.04
CA PRO A 164 16.44 -8.07 -5.57
C PRO A 164 17.51 -7.21 -4.88
N ALA A 165 18.60 -6.84 -5.60
CA ALA A 165 19.65 -5.99 -5.07
C ALA A 165 19.17 -4.57 -4.69
N LEU A 166 18.01 -4.15 -5.18
CA LEU A 166 17.38 -2.87 -4.85
C LEU A 166 16.69 -2.89 -3.47
N ASP A 167 16.58 -4.04 -2.80
CA ASP A 167 15.91 -4.15 -1.49
C ASP A 167 16.53 -3.25 -0.41
N VAL A 168 17.82 -2.97 -0.53
CA VAL A 168 18.48 -2.01 0.36
C VAL A 168 17.89 -0.60 0.32
N LEU A 169 17.36 -0.19 -0.84
CA LEU A 169 16.67 1.11 -0.95
C LEU A 169 15.28 1.05 -0.35
N ARG A 170 14.60 -0.10 -0.45
CA ARG A 170 13.28 -0.29 0.15
C ARG A 170 13.37 -0.16 1.66
N VAL A 171 14.32 -0.81 2.30
CA VAL A 171 14.52 -0.73 3.76
C VAL A 171 14.71 0.71 4.22
N GLU A 172 15.54 1.48 3.52
CA GLU A 172 15.79 2.89 3.86
C GLU A 172 14.55 3.78 3.65
N LEU A 173 13.83 3.56 2.54
CA LEU A 173 12.60 4.31 2.26
C LEU A 173 11.46 3.93 3.20
N ASP A 174 11.37 2.65 3.60
CA ASP A 174 10.39 2.19 4.56
C ASP A 174 10.55 2.95 5.88
N GLY A 175 11.76 2.93 6.47
CA GLY A 175 12.01 3.65 7.72
C GLY A 175 11.77 5.16 7.63
N LEU A 176 12.14 5.78 6.50
CA LEU A 176 11.92 7.21 6.27
C LEU A 176 10.43 7.53 6.16
N LEU A 177 9.70 6.77 5.35
CA LEU A 177 8.26 6.99 5.14
C LEU A 177 7.44 6.63 6.38
N GLU A 178 7.78 5.58 7.12
CA GLU A 178 7.15 5.27 8.40
C GLU A 178 7.22 6.44 9.38
N SER A 179 8.40 7.10 9.46
CA SER A 179 8.56 8.26 10.33
C SER A 179 7.78 9.49 9.86
N TRP A 180 7.61 9.68 8.54
CA TRP A 180 6.89 10.84 7.99
C TRP A 180 5.39 10.65 7.95
N PHE A 181 4.92 9.41 7.76
CA PHE A 181 3.51 9.06 7.72
C PHE A 181 2.97 8.57 9.06
N ASP A 182 3.59 9.01 10.17
CA ASP A 182 3.05 8.77 11.51
C ASP A 182 1.59 9.25 11.57
N PRO A 183 0.68 8.41 12.10
CA PRO A 183 -0.73 8.74 12.24
C PRO A 183 -1.04 10.10 12.89
N GLY A 184 -0.14 10.60 13.73
CA GLY A 184 -0.26 11.92 14.36
C GLY A 184 -0.20 13.09 13.38
N PHE A 185 0.47 12.93 12.25
CA PHE A 185 0.56 13.98 11.21
C PHE A 185 -0.57 13.91 10.19
N LEU A 186 -1.33 12.81 10.14
CA LEU A 186 -2.35 12.63 9.13
C LEU A 186 -3.65 13.36 9.47
N GLN A 187 -4.21 14.02 8.47
CA GLN A 187 -5.44 14.79 8.58
C GLN A 187 -6.59 14.01 7.96
N LEU A 188 -7.63 13.71 8.77
CA LEU A 188 -8.88 13.14 8.29
C LEU A 188 -9.76 14.26 7.74
N THR A 189 -10.09 14.19 6.47
CA THR A 189 -10.93 15.18 5.79
C THR A 189 -12.15 14.51 5.19
N ARG A 190 -13.33 15.09 5.40
CA ARG A 190 -14.54 14.69 4.69
C ARG A 190 -14.49 15.24 3.28
N ILE A 191 -14.65 14.36 2.29
CA ILE A 191 -14.74 14.73 0.89
C ILE A 191 -16.22 14.96 0.54
N THR A 192 -16.48 16.04 -0.16
CA THR A 192 -17.81 16.46 -0.62
C THR A 192 -17.70 16.96 -2.04
N TRP A 193 -18.84 17.22 -2.68
CA TRP A 193 -18.86 17.82 -4.02
C TRP A 193 -18.22 19.22 -4.07
N GLN A 194 -18.02 19.87 -2.93
CA GLN A 194 -17.33 21.17 -2.81
C GLN A 194 -15.81 21.02 -2.62
N SER A 195 -15.31 19.82 -2.56
CA SER A 195 -13.86 19.56 -2.47
C SER A 195 -13.16 19.99 -3.77
N PRO A 196 -11.85 20.32 -3.73
CA PRO A 196 -11.12 20.67 -4.96
C PRO A 196 -11.27 19.63 -6.05
N ALA A 197 -11.51 20.08 -7.30
CA ALA A 197 -11.71 19.19 -8.44
C ALA A 197 -10.58 18.16 -8.61
N LEU A 198 -9.31 18.57 -8.34
CA LEU A 198 -8.17 17.66 -8.38
C LEU A 198 -8.31 16.50 -7.39
N VAL A 199 -8.85 16.73 -6.18
CA VAL A 199 -9.11 15.66 -5.21
C VAL A 199 -10.20 14.72 -5.74
N LEU A 200 -11.26 15.25 -6.36
CA LEU A 200 -12.34 14.46 -6.93
C LEU A 200 -11.83 13.59 -8.11
N GLU A 201 -10.98 14.14 -8.97
CA GLU A 201 -10.31 13.37 -10.03
C GLU A 201 -9.43 12.24 -9.45
N ARG A 202 -8.74 12.49 -8.33
CA ARG A 202 -7.94 11.47 -7.65
C ARG A 202 -8.80 10.35 -7.08
N LEU A 203 -10.00 10.64 -6.56
CA LEU A 203 -10.91 9.58 -6.12
C LEU A 203 -11.30 8.66 -7.29
N ILE A 204 -11.68 9.24 -8.43
CA ILE A 204 -12.02 8.46 -9.65
C ILE A 204 -10.83 7.57 -10.06
N ALA A 205 -9.62 8.13 -10.07
CA ALA A 205 -8.41 7.44 -10.53
C ALA A 205 -7.94 6.34 -9.56
N TYR A 206 -8.16 6.50 -8.25
CA TYR A 206 -7.61 5.63 -7.22
C TYR A 206 -8.60 4.64 -6.65
N GLU A 207 -9.91 4.75 -7.00
CA GLU A 207 -10.91 3.78 -6.53
C GLU A 207 -10.58 2.36 -7.03
N ALA A 208 -10.26 1.48 -6.09
CA ALA A 208 -9.73 0.15 -6.40
C ALA A 208 -10.76 -0.98 -6.18
N VAL A 209 -11.83 -0.73 -5.43
CA VAL A 209 -12.84 -1.74 -5.06
C VAL A 209 -14.01 -1.72 -6.04
N HIS A 210 -14.70 -0.60 -6.15
CA HIS A 210 -15.85 -0.40 -7.02
C HIS A 210 -15.59 0.81 -7.92
N ARG A 211 -15.08 0.56 -9.11
CA ARG A 211 -14.69 1.59 -10.07
C ARG A 211 -15.75 2.68 -10.22
N ILE A 212 -15.31 3.94 -10.19
CA ILE A 212 -16.13 5.11 -10.47
C ILE A 212 -16.12 5.32 -11.98
N GLU A 213 -17.30 5.18 -12.60
CA GLU A 213 -17.40 5.16 -14.08
C GLU A 213 -17.57 6.56 -14.68
N SER A 214 -18.09 7.52 -13.91
CA SER A 214 -18.36 8.86 -14.39
C SER A 214 -18.39 9.89 -13.26
N TRP A 215 -18.44 11.17 -13.60
CA TRP A 215 -18.69 12.25 -12.66
C TRP A 215 -20.06 12.16 -11.98
N GLU A 216 -21.08 11.64 -12.67
CA GLU A 216 -22.41 11.43 -12.11
C GLU A 216 -22.40 10.31 -11.05
N ASP A 217 -21.68 9.22 -11.30
CA ASP A 217 -21.45 8.17 -10.31
C ASP A 217 -20.71 8.73 -9.08
N LEU A 218 -19.62 9.50 -9.26
CA LEU A 218 -18.94 10.14 -8.14
C LEU A 218 -19.87 11.06 -7.35
N LYS A 219 -20.71 11.85 -8.03
CA LYS A 219 -21.68 12.75 -7.39
C LYS A 219 -22.67 11.98 -6.52
N ASN A 220 -23.20 10.85 -7.02
CA ASN A 220 -24.06 9.95 -6.24
C ASN A 220 -23.34 9.43 -4.97
N ARG A 221 -22.06 9.06 -5.07
CA ARG A 221 -21.25 8.60 -3.91
C ARG A 221 -20.94 9.70 -2.90
N LEU A 222 -21.16 10.96 -3.23
CA LEU A 222 -20.95 12.11 -2.36
C LEU A 222 -22.28 12.78 -1.93
N ASP A 223 -23.43 12.18 -2.23
CA ASP A 223 -24.73 12.71 -1.90
C ASP A 223 -25.03 12.72 -0.39
N ARG A 224 -26.20 13.24 0.02
CA ARG A 224 -26.57 13.48 1.42
C ARG A 224 -26.62 12.21 2.28
N ASP A 225 -26.99 11.06 1.72
CA ASP A 225 -26.99 9.76 2.39
C ASP A 225 -25.67 8.98 2.19
N ARG A 226 -24.63 9.66 1.73
CA ARG A 226 -23.28 9.12 1.54
C ARG A 226 -22.26 9.92 2.34
N ARG A 227 -21.15 9.28 2.64
CA ARG A 227 -19.99 9.91 3.25
C ARG A 227 -18.74 9.38 2.59
N CYS A 228 -17.85 10.28 2.26
CA CYS A 228 -16.49 9.93 1.86
C CYS A 228 -15.51 10.64 2.80
N TYR A 229 -14.57 9.89 3.35
CA TYR A 229 -13.49 10.43 4.17
C TYR A 229 -12.16 9.96 3.61
N ALA A 230 -11.17 10.84 3.64
CA ALA A 230 -9.80 10.51 3.26
C ALA A 230 -8.79 11.03 4.26
N PHE A 231 -7.68 10.31 4.39
CA PHE A 231 -6.49 10.84 5.04
C PHE A 231 -5.61 11.56 4.04
N PHE A 232 -5.11 12.71 4.46
CA PHE A 232 -4.11 13.50 3.75
C PHE A 232 -2.87 13.71 4.62
N HIS A 233 -1.72 13.79 3.98
CA HIS A 233 -0.51 14.26 4.63
C HIS A 233 -0.31 15.76 4.31
N PRO A 234 0.12 16.63 5.26
CA PRO A 234 0.31 18.06 5.01
C PRO A 234 1.24 18.39 3.84
N ARG A 235 2.21 17.51 3.55
CA ARG A 235 3.12 17.62 2.41
C ARG A 235 2.57 17.03 1.11
N MET A 236 1.35 16.50 1.11
CA MET A 236 0.63 15.95 -0.04
C MET A 236 -0.86 16.36 0.01
N PRO A 237 -1.17 17.67 0.02
CA PRO A 237 -2.50 18.17 0.39
C PRO A 237 -3.62 17.79 -0.57
N ASN A 238 -3.31 17.46 -1.83
CA ASN A 238 -4.29 17.09 -2.85
C ASN A 238 -4.21 15.60 -3.25
N GLU A 239 -3.42 14.83 -2.52
CA GLU A 239 -3.22 13.40 -2.77
C GLU A 239 -3.78 12.60 -1.59
N PRO A 240 -4.95 11.99 -1.72
CA PRO A 240 -5.46 11.11 -0.69
C PRO A 240 -4.51 9.92 -0.53
N LEU A 241 -4.25 9.53 0.72
CA LEU A 241 -3.43 8.37 1.06
C LEU A 241 -4.25 7.09 1.06
N ILE A 242 -5.38 7.18 1.73
CA ILE A 242 -6.42 6.16 1.82
C ILE A 242 -7.76 6.87 1.95
N PHE A 243 -8.78 6.37 1.32
CA PHE A 243 -10.12 6.90 1.47
C PHE A 243 -11.15 5.80 1.65
N VAL A 244 -12.28 6.16 2.23
CA VAL A 244 -13.38 5.26 2.52
C VAL A 244 -14.70 5.85 2.06
N GLU A 245 -15.49 5.05 1.36
CA GLU A 245 -16.85 5.37 0.94
C GLU A 245 -17.87 4.65 1.82
N ILE A 246 -18.88 5.39 2.27
CA ILE A 246 -19.83 4.96 3.29
C ILE A 246 -21.24 5.30 2.84
N ALA A 247 -22.14 4.33 2.91
CA ALA A 247 -23.57 4.56 2.78
C ALA A 247 -24.24 4.61 4.15
N LEU A 248 -25.15 5.55 4.33
CA LEU A 248 -26.03 5.64 5.50
C LEU A 248 -27.34 4.95 5.17
N ALA A 249 -27.65 3.84 5.85
CA ALA A 249 -28.75 2.96 5.52
C ALA A 249 -29.58 2.59 6.74
N ARG A 250 -30.81 2.08 6.52
CA ARG A 250 -31.59 1.35 7.51
C ARG A 250 -31.18 -0.12 7.48
N GLY A 251 -30.40 -0.54 8.49
CA GLY A 251 -29.82 -1.88 8.52
C GLY A 251 -28.75 -2.10 7.47
N LEU A 252 -28.37 -3.36 7.28
CA LEU A 252 -27.30 -3.75 6.37
C LEU A 252 -27.89 -4.19 5.02
N PRO A 253 -27.54 -3.52 3.89
CA PRO A 253 -27.99 -3.87 2.55
C PRO A 253 -27.61 -5.30 2.16
N GLY A 254 -28.42 -5.91 1.29
CA GLY A 254 -28.22 -7.28 0.81
C GLY A 254 -27.15 -7.41 -0.27
N SER A 255 -26.93 -6.34 -1.05
CA SER A 255 -25.96 -6.32 -2.14
C SER A 255 -25.27 -4.96 -2.28
N VAL A 256 -24.10 -4.96 -2.89
CA VAL A 256 -23.38 -3.72 -3.19
C VAL A 256 -24.04 -2.96 -4.35
N GLN A 257 -24.73 -3.64 -5.26
CA GLN A 257 -25.46 -3.00 -6.35
C GLN A 257 -26.54 -2.04 -5.83
N GLU A 258 -27.21 -2.39 -4.72
CA GLU A 258 -28.18 -1.47 -4.07
C GLU A 258 -27.52 -0.16 -3.61
N LEU A 259 -26.23 -0.21 -3.24
CA LEU A 259 -25.46 0.96 -2.80
C LEU A 259 -24.91 1.77 -3.96
N LEU A 260 -24.62 1.11 -5.10
CA LEU A 260 -24.00 1.71 -6.27
C LEU A 260 -25.02 2.19 -7.32
N ASP A 261 -26.30 1.86 -7.14
CA ASP A 261 -27.35 2.30 -8.06
C ASP A 261 -27.57 3.81 -8.00
N ALA A 262 -27.11 4.50 -9.04
CA ALA A 262 -27.27 5.95 -9.16
C ALA A 262 -28.74 6.41 -9.36
N GLN A 263 -29.66 5.48 -9.65
CA GLN A 263 -31.07 5.74 -9.79
C GLN A 263 -31.86 5.45 -8.50
N ALA A 264 -31.23 4.87 -7.50
CA ALA A 264 -31.88 4.60 -6.22
C ALA A 264 -32.29 5.90 -5.53
N PRO A 265 -33.47 5.92 -4.86
CA PRO A 265 -33.87 7.09 -4.09
C PRO A 265 -32.83 7.45 -3.02
N ILE A 266 -32.49 8.72 -2.94
CA ILE A 266 -31.58 9.21 -1.90
C ILE A 266 -32.30 9.11 -0.55
N GLY A 267 -31.71 8.36 0.38
CA GLY A 267 -32.26 8.12 1.71
C GLY A 267 -32.27 9.37 2.62
N GLU A 268 -33.19 9.39 3.57
CA GLU A 268 -33.16 10.41 4.61
C GLU A 268 -32.11 10.06 5.68
N VAL A 269 -31.16 10.95 5.91
CA VAL A 269 -30.03 10.73 6.82
C VAL A 269 -30.48 10.39 8.25
N ARG A 270 -31.59 10.99 8.70
CA ARG A 270 -32.14 10.76 10.06
C ARG A 270 -32.77 9.38 10.24
N ASP A 271 -33.11 8.74 9.15
CA ASP A 271 -33.71 7.40 9.16
C ASP A 271 -32.66 6.29 9.17
N ALA A 272 -31.42 6.63 8.85
CA ALA A 272 -30.32 5.68 8.87
C ALA A 272 -29.92 5.32 10.31
N ASP A 273 -29.75 4.04 10.60
CA ASP A 273 -29.22 3.52 11.84
C ASP A 273 -27.86 2.84 11.67
N THR A 274 -27.43 2.66 10.42
CA THR A 274 -26.25 1.89 10.04
C THR A 274 -25.36 2.69 9.08
N ALA A 275 -24.08 2.74 9.37
CA ALA A 275 -23.04 3.20 8.44
C ALA A 275 -22.36 1.98 7.81
N VAL A 276 -22.49 1.85 6.49
CA VAL A 276 -21.97 0.73 5.70
C VAL A 276 -20.74 1.19 4.92
N PHE A 277 -19.57 0.72 5.31
CA PHE A 277 -18.30 0.96 4.62
C PHE A 277 -18.21 -0.01 3.44
N TYR A 278 -18.48 0.46 2.22
CA TYR A 278 -18.52 -0.41 1.04
C TYR A 278 -17.28 -0.33 0.16
N SER A 279 -16.47 0.74 0.28
CA SER A 279 -15.15 0.82 -0.33
C SER A 279 -14.13 1.40 0.64
N ILE A 280 -12.93 0.79 0.67
CA ILE A 280 -11.74 1.27 1.37
C ILE A 280 -10.59 1.14 0.39
N SER A 281 -10.12 2.27 -0.14
CA SER A 281 -9.11 2.29 -1.20
C SER A 281 -7.81 2.92 -0.73
N ASN A 282 -6.73 2.13 -0.80
CA ASN A 282 -5.36 2.63 -0.65
C ASN A 282 -4.96 3.34 -1.94
N ALA A 283 -4.89 4.68 -1.90
CA ALA A 283 -4.64 5.51 -3.07
C ALA A 283 -3.16 5.51 -3.51
N GLN A 284 -2.24 5.25 -2.60
CA GLN A 284 -0.81 5.38 -2.85
C GLN A 284 -0.12 4.02 -2.86
N LYS A 285 0.18 3.48 -4.04
CA LYS A 285 0.88 2.18 -4.20
C LYS A 285 2.23 2.15 -3.49
N GLY A 286 2.92 3.28 -3.47
CA GLY A 286 4.22 3.42 -2.80
C GLY A 286 4.16 3.42 -1.28
N LEU A 287 2.98 3.46 -0.67
CA LEU A 287 2.79 3.28 0.77
C LEU A 287 2.35 1.87 1.15
N ARG A 288 2.35 0.93 0.22
CA ARG A 288 2.04 -0.47 0.52
C ARG A 288 3.01 -1.01 1.57
N GLY A 289 2.47 -1.58 2.65
CA GLY A 289 3.24 -2.09 3.79
C GLY A 289 3.55 -1.05 4.87
N ILE A 290 3.44 0.25 4.58
CA ILE A 290 3.50 1.32 5.60
C ILE A 290 2.16 1.36 6.34
N SER A 291 2.21 1.33 7.67
CA SER A 291 1.01 1.22 8.51
C SER A 291 0.25 2.55 8.58
N LEU A 292 -0.69 2.74 7.64
CA LEU A 292 -1.64 3.87 7.65
C LEU A 292 -3.02 3.47 8.19
N GLY A 293 -3.31 2.16 8.20
CA GLY A 293 -4.68 1.64 8.18
C GLY A 293 -5.41 1.52 9.49
N ASN A 294 -4.70 1.25 10.61
CA ASN A 294 -5.37 0.93 11.88
C ASN A 294 -6.11 2.13 12.47
N LEU A 295 -5.79 3.33 12.04
CA LEU A 295 -6.36 4.56 12.58
C LEU A 295 -7.52 5.10 11.74
N LEU A 296 -7.57 4.82 10.42
CA LEU A 296 -8.58 5.40 9.54
C LEU A 296 -9.99 5.07 10.00
N LEU A 297 -10.32 3.80 10.11
CA LEU A 297 -11.69 3.39 10.43
C LEU A 297 -12.12 3.85 11.82
N LYS A 298 -11.24 3.76 12.82
CA LYS A 298 -11.53 4.26 14.17
C LYS A 298 -11.82 5.77 14.17
N ARG A 299 -11.01 6.56 13.46
CA ARG A 299 -11.22 8.02 13.32
C ARG A 299 -12.48 8.37 12.53
N VAL A 300 -12.78 7.62 11.47
CA VAL A 300 -14.01 7.82 10.68
C VAL A 300 -15.24 7.48 11.52
N ILE A 301 -15.22 6.37 12.25
CA ILE A 301 -16.32 6.00 13.16
C ILE A 301 -16.53 7.08 14.23
N ALA A 302 -15.47 7.57 14.85
CA ALA A 302 -15.54 8.66 15.81
C ALA A 302 -16.12 9.96 15.20
N ALA A 303 -15.74 10.28 13.95
CA ALA A 303 -16.29 11.43 13.24
C ALA A 303 -17.79 11.23 12.94
N LEU A 304 -18.18 10.04 12.49
CA LEU A 304 -19.60 9.71 12.25
C LEU A 304 -20.44 9.77 13.51
N GLN A 305 -19.93 9.25 14.64
CA GLN A 305 -20.64 9.32 15.92
C GLN A 305 -20.83 10.74 16.43
N ARG A 306 -19.86 11.60 16.23
CA ARG A 306 -19.96 13.02 16.58
C ARG A 306 -21.01 13.74 15.73
N ASP A 307 -21.00 13.48 14.42
CA ASP A 307 -21.84 14.19 13.45
C ASP A 307 -23.24 13.57 13.35
N LEU A 308 -23.38 12.26 13.60
CA LEU A 308 -24.60 11.44 13.48
C LEU A 308 -24.75 10.52 14.70
N PRO A 309 -25.03 11.05 15.91
CA PRO A 309 -24.98 10.30 17.17
C PRO A 309 -26.05 9.21 17.30
N TRP A 310 -27.05 9.19 16.43
CA TRP A 310 -28.09 8.16 16.39
C TRP A 310 -27.70 6.89 15.63
N LEU A 311 -26.56 6.88 14.92
CA LEU A 311 -26.05 5.68 14.26
C LEU A 311 -25.65 4.63 15.29
N LYS A 312 -26.17 3.41 15.11
CA LYS A 312 -26.00 2.29 16.06
C LYS A 312 -25.02 1.22 15.54
N THR A 313 -24.92 1.10 14.23
CA THR A 313 -24.15 0.03 13.58
C THR A 313 -23.11 0.60 12.63
N PHE A 314 -21.89 0.10 12.78
CA PHE A 314 -20.76 0.39 11.90
C PHE A 314 -20.28 -0.95 11.33
N CYS A 315 -20.47 -1.17 10.04
CA CYS A 315 -20.14 -2.43 9.40
C CYS A 315 -19.69 -2.21 7.96
N THR A 316 -19.09 -3.23 7.37
CA THR A 316 -18.66 -3.19 5.98
C THR A 316 -19.56 -4.04 5.11
N LEU A 317 -19.44 -3.85 3.80
CA LEU A 317 -19.81 -4.81 2.77
C LEU A 317 -18.57 -4.98 1.88
N SER A 318 -17.81 -6.04 2.14
CA SER A 318 -16.45 -6.21 1.61
C SER A 318 -16.34 -7.38 0.65
N PRO A 319 -15.52 -7.27 -0.43
CA PRO A 319 -15.26 -8.36 -1.36
C PRO A 319 -14.38 -9.43 -0.74
N LEU A 320 -14.31 -10.59 -1.41
CA LEU A 320 -13.49 -11.75 -1.07
C LEU A 320 -12.52 -12.07 -2.22
N PRO A 321 -11.45 -11.31 -2.41
CA PRO A 321 -10.64 -11.34 -3.63
C PRO A 321 -9.90 -12.67 -3.87
N GLY A 322 -9.72 -13.49 -2.84
CA GLY A 322 -9.00 -14.77 -2.91
C GLY A 322 -9.88 -16.02 -2.86
N PHE A 323 -11.17 -15.86 -2.58
CA PHE A 323 -12.04 -17.00 -2.27
C PHE A 323 -12.18 -18.01 -3.42
N ARG A 324 -12.48 -17.57 -4.65
CA ARG A 324 -12.63 -18.47 -5.79
C ARG A 324 -11.34 -19.23 -6.09
N ARG A 325 -10.19 -18.55 -6.07
CA ARG A 325 -8.88 -19.20 -6.26
C ARG A 325 -8.57 -20.26 -5.21
N TRP A 326 -8.96 -20.03 -3.97
CA TRP A 326 -8.83 -21.01 -2.91
C TRP A 326 -9.80 -22.17 -3.13
N LEU A 327 -11.07 -21.89 -3.48
CA LEU A 327 -12.11 -22.88 -3.72
C LEU A 327 -11.73 -23.86 -4.84
N GLU A 328 -11.16 -23.37 -5.94
CA GLU A 328 -10.67 -24.17 -7.07
C GLU A 328 -9.63 -25.22 -6.64
N ARG A 329 -8.88 -24.95 -5.59
CA ARG A 329 -7.90 -25.89 -5.02
C ARG A 329 -8.46 -26.77 -3.92
N ALA A 330 -9.27 -26.20 -3.02
CA ALA A 330 -9.75 -26.87 -1.82
C ALA A 330 -11.03 -27.68 -2.04
N ALA A 331 -11.88 -27.27 -2.98
CA ALA A 331 -13.16 -27.90 -3.31
C ALA A 331 -13.51 -27.70 -4.79
N PRO A 332 -12.74 -28.27 -5.75
CA PRO A 332 -12.91 -28.03 -7.18
C PRO A 332 -14.31 -28.38 -7.70
N ALA A 333 -15.00 -29.32 -7.09
CA ALA A 333 -16.37 -29.66 -7.43
C ALA A 333 -17.38 -28.52 -7.20
N LEU A 334 -17.09 -27.59 -6.29
CA LEU A 334 -17.91 -26.39 -6.03
C LEU A 334 -17.51 -25.19 -6.89
N ALA A 335 -16.33 -25.24 -7.49
CA ALA A 335 -15.80 -24.13 -8.29
C ALA A 335 -16.15 -24.26 -9.78
N GLY A 336 -16.61 -25.42 -10.23
CA GLY A 336 -16.90 -25.74 -11.63
C GLY A 336 -18.31 -25.32 -12.07
N ASP A 337 -18.48 -25.11 -13.38
CA ASP A 337 -19.74 -24.65 -14.00
C ASP A 337 -20.83 -25.73 -14.10
N GLY A 338 -20.68 -26.86 -13.38
CA GLY A 338 -21.48 -28.07 -13.58
C GLY A 338 -22.91 -28.06 -12.99
N ALA A 339 -23.21 -27.18 -12.05
CA ALA A 339 -24.52 -27.07 -11.44
C ALA A 339 -24.96 -25.59 -11.32
N PRO A 340 -26.28 -25.31 -11.34
CA PRO A 340 -26.77 -23.96 -11.10
C PRO A 340 -26.20 -23.41 -9.78
N LEU A 341 -25.72 -22.16 -9.80
CA LEU A 341 -25.06 -21.53 -8.65
C LEU A 341 -25.97 -21.55 -7.40
N GLU A 342 -27.27 -21.35 -7.57
CA GLU A 342 -28.25 -21.35 -6.48
C GLU A 342 -28.38 -22.72 -5.79
N ALA A 343 -28.20 -23.81 -6.54
CA ALA A 343 -28.21 -25.17 -5.98
C ALA A 343 -26.96 -25.45 -5.09
N GLN A 344 -25.92 -24.67 -5.27
CA GLN A 344 -24.67 -24.77 -4.50
C GLN A 344 -24.59 -23.77 -3.34
N ARG A 345 -25.63 -22.97 -3.10
CA ARG A 345 -25.63 -21.87 -2.11
C ARG A 345 -25.16 -22.31 -0.73
N GLU A 346 -25.74 -23.33 -0.14
CA GLU A 346 -25.39 -23.78 1.21
C GLU A 346 -23.95 -24.34 1.29
N PRO A 347 -23.51 -25.23 0.40
CA PRO A 347 -22.11 -25.67 0.35
C PRO A 347 -21.12 -24.51 0.17
N LEU A 348 -21.40 -23.54 -0.66
CA LEU A 348 -20.54 -22.40 -0.89
C LEU A 348 -20.49 -21.45 0.31
N LEU A 349 -21.60 -21.24 1.02
CA LEU A 349 -21.61 -20.46 2.27
C LEU A 349 -20.75 -21.14 3.36
N LYS A 350 -20.80 -22.47 3.48
CA LYS A 350 -19.95 -23.25 4.39
C LYS A 350 -18.48 -23.15 3.99
N ALA A 351 -18.18 -23.32 2.72
CA ALA A 351 -16.82 -23.16 2.21
C ALA A 351 -16.26 -21.75 2.46
N CYS A 352 -17.09 -20.72 2.29
CA CYS A 352 -16.71 -19.34 2.55
C CYS A 352 -16.45 -19.09 4.05
N ALA A 353 -17.28 -19.62 4.94
CA ALA A 353 -17.05 -19.54 6.38
C ALA A 353 -15.72 -20.21 6.77
N ARG A 354 -15.45 -21.42 6.24
CA ARG A 354 -14.19 -22.11 6.42
C ARG A 354 -13.00 -21.26 5.95
N TYR A 355 -13.08 -20.71 4.73
CA TYR A 355 -12.04 -19.87 4.14
C TYR A 355 -11.71 -18.65 5.03
N LEU A 356 -12.72 -18.00 5.58
CA LEU A 356 -12.56 -16.80 6.38
C LEU A 356 -12.05 -17.08 7.81
N VAL A 357 -12.47 -18.19 8.41
CA VAL A 357 -12.23 -18.44 9.84
C VAL A 357 -11.11 -19.46 10.08
N GLN A 358 -11.05 -20.52 9.27
CA GLN A 358 -10.15 -21.64 9.53
C GLN A 358 -8.90 -21.66 8.65
N GLU A 359 -9.01 -21.18 7.40
CA GLU A 359 -7.87 -21.18 6.49
C GLU A 359 -6.88 -20.06 6.85
N LYS A 360 -5.65 -20.46 7.16
CA LYS A 360 -4.60 -19.58 7.64
C LYS A 360 -3.30 -19.75 6.86
N SER A 361 -2.55 -18.67 6.77
CA SER A 361 -1.15 -18.64 6.32
C SER A 361 -0.32 -17.90 7.35
N ASN A 362 0.74 -18.54 7.85
CA ASN A 362 1.59 -17.97 8.93
C ASN A 362 0.80 -17.53 10.18
N GLY A 363 -0.24 -18.30 10.54
CA GLY A 363 -1.08 -18.00 11.73
C GLY A 363 -2.18 -16.95 11.51
N LEU A 364 -2.20 -16.26 10.38
CA LEU A 364 -3.21 -15.25 10.03
C LEU A 364 -4.23 -15.78 9.01
N PRO A 365 -5.46 -15.26 8.95
CA PRO A 365 -6.45 -15.63 7.94
C PRO A 365 -5.88 -15.54 6.53
N LEU A 366 -6.28 -16.46 5.65
CA LEU A 366 -5.78 -16.48 4.27
C LEU A 366 -6.26 -15.27 3.45
N ASP A 367 -7.47 -14.77 3.75
CA ASP A 367 -8.04 -13.63 3.03
C ASP A 367 -7.42 -12.30 3.49
N PRO A 368 -6.85 -11.49 2.59
CA PRO A 368 -6.18 -10.23 2.95
C PRO A 368 -7.15 -9.15 3.44
N VAL A 369 -8.43 -9.19 3.01
CA VAL A 369 -9.46 -8.24 3.46
C VAL A 369 -9.89 -8.62 4.88
N ALA A 370 -10.01 -9.92 5.19
CA ALA A 370 -10.24 -10.40 6.54
C ALA A 370 -9.08 -9.99 7.47
N GLN A 371 -7.82 -10.20 7.05
CA GLN A 371 -6.67 -9.74 7.84
C GLN A 371 -6.76 -8.26 8.17
N PHE A 372 -7.06 -7.41 7.17
CA PHE A 372 -7.17 -5.97 7.36
C PHE A 372 -8.25 -5.60 8.39
N HIS A 373 -9.47 -6.13 8.27
CA HIS A 373 -10.56 -5.77 9.15
C HIS A 373 -10.40 -6.33 10.57
N LEU A 374 -9.94 -7.58 10.71
CA LEU A 374 -9.70 -8.21 12.01
C LEU A 374 -8.53 -7.54 12.75
N HIS A 375 -7.47 -7.18 12.03
CA HIS A 375 -6.38 -6.37 12.58
C HIS A 375 -6.86 -5.01 13.09
N ASN A 376 -7.90 -4.43 12.49
CA ASN A 376 -8.56 -3.21 12.94
C ASN A 376 -9.61 -3.44 14.06
N GLY A 377 -9.71 -4.65 14.60
CA GLY A 377 -10.58 -5.01 15.72
C GLY A 377 -12.04 -5.28 15.36
N ALA A 378 -12.35 -5.47 14.07
CA ALA A 378 -13.67 -5.90 13.66
C ALA A 378 -13.91 -7.39 13.98
N SER A 379 -15.17 -7.80 13.91
CA SER A 379 -15.57 -9.21 13.88
C SER A 379 -16.28 -9.54 12.56
N ILE A 380 -16.15 -10.77 12.06
CA ILE A 380 -16.94 -11.24 10.90
C ILE A 380 -18.40 -11.35 11.34
N ASP A 381 -19.27 -10.50 10.77
CA ASP A 381 -20.69 -10.47 11.17
C ASP A 381 -21.53 -11.40 10.32
N ARG A 382 -21.42 -11.31 8.98
CA ARG A 382 -22.27 -12.06 8.05
C ARG A 382 -21.59 -12.31 6.72
N ILE A 383 -21.89 -13.44 6.10
CA ILE A 383 -21.57 -13.76 4.71
C ILE A 383 -22.82 -13.55 3.88
N PHE A 384 -22.69 -12.83 2.76
CA PHE A 384 -23.78 -12.54 1.86
C PHE A 384 -23.65 -13.37 0.59
N TRP A 385 -24.74 -13.97 0.17
CA TRP A 385 -24.91 -14.68 -1.07
C TRP A 385 -25.26 -13.72 -2.20
N ALA A 386 -24.63 -13.84 -3.36
CA ALA A 386 -24.93 -13.07 -4.57
C ALA A 386 -24.98 -11.54 -4.33
N ALA A 387 -24.13 -11.03 -3.44
CA ALA A 387 -24.14 -9.63 -3.02
C ALA A 387 -23.29 -8.73 -3.92
N ASP A 388 -22.50 -9.30 -4.84
CA ASP A 388 -21.78 -8.59 -5.90
C ASP A 388 -21.95 -9.31 -7.24
N ALA A 389 -22.91 -8.85 -8.04
CA ALA A 389 -23.22 -9.40 -9.37
C ALA A 389 -22.27 -8.88 -10.47
N SER A 390 -21.28 -8.04 -10.17
CA SER A 390 -20.31 -7.57 -11.15
C SER A 390 -19.45 -8.72 -11.69
N ALA A 391 -18.94 -8.56 -12.91
CA ALA A 391 -18.00 -9.53 -13.49
C ALA A 391 -16.80 -9.81 -12.56
N ARG A 392 -16.30 -8.78 -11.88
CA ARG A 392 -15.22 -8.89 -10.90
C ARG A 392 -15.63 -9.66 -9.65
N GLY A 393 -16.83 -9.39 -9.08
CA GLY A 393 -17.37 -10.12 -7.94
C GLY A 393 -17.55 -11.59 -8.24
N MET A 394 -18.10 -11.91 -9.40
CA MET A 394 -18.26 -13.29 -9.88
C MET A 394 -16.92 -13.99 -10.07
N GLN A 395 -15.93 -13.30 -10.64
CA GLN A 395 -14.58 -13.85 -10.84
C GLN A 395 -13.83 -14.10 -9.52
N GLN A 396 -13.98 -13.23 -8.53
CA GLN A 396 -13.24 -13.28 -7.28
C GLN A 396 -13.87 -14.19 -6.23
N SER A 397 -15.21 -14.22 -6.15
CA SER A 397 -15.93 -14.85 -5.04
C SER A 397 -17.27 -15.50 -5.40
N LEU A 398 -17.57 -15.71 -6.68
CA LEU A 398 -18.89 -16.16 -7.13
C LEU A 398 -20.04 -15.25 -6.62
N GLY A 399 -19.76 -13.95 -6.55
CA GLY A 399 -20.69 -12.93 -6.08
C GLY A 399 -20.87 -12.85 -4.57
N MET A 400 -20.12 -13.62 -3.77
CA MET A 400 -20.22 -13.54 -2.32
C MET A 400 -19.46 -12.34 -1.75
N MET A 401 -20.01 -11.75 -0.71
CA MET A 401 -19.41 -10.67 0.08
C MET A 401 -19.49 -10.98 1.57
N VAL A 402 -18.71 -10.26 2.36
CA VAL A 402 -18.65 -10.41 3.81
C VAL A 402 -18.83 -9.07 4.51
N SER A 403 -19.58 -9.07 5.62
CA SER A 403 -19.66 -7.92 6.51
C SER A 403 -18.75 -8.11 7.71
N TYR A 404 -17.94 -7.11 7.97
CA TYR A 404 -17.17 -6.94 9.19
C TYR A 404 -17.83 -5.87 10.06
N ARG A 405 -18.09 -6.19 11.34
CA ARG A 405 -18.74 -5.28 12.28
C ARG A 405 -17.70 -4.67 13.22
N TYR A 406 -17.76 -3.37 13.39
CA TYR A 406 -16.99 -2.60 14.36
C TYR A 406 -17.86 -2.28 15.57
N ALA A 407 -17.91 -3.20 16.56
CA ALA A 407 -18.56 -2.98 17.82
C ALA A 407 -17.58 -2.26 18.76
N LEU A 408 -17.80 -0.99 19.03
CA LEU A 408 -16.82 -0.14 19.72
C LEU A 408 -16.36 -0.67 21.08
N ALA A 409 -17.25 -1.36 21.81
CA ALA A 409 -16.91 -2.00 23.08
C ALA A 409 -15.93 -3.18 22.92
N ASP A 410 -15.82 -3.75 21.72
CA ASP A 410 -15.05 -4.98 21.47
C ASP A 410 -13.80 -4.74 20.61
N VAL A 411 -13.71 -3.57 19.94
CA VAL A 411 -12.67 -3.30 18.94
C VAL A 411 -11.25 -3.48 19.49
N ASP A 412 -10.95 -2.97 20.67
CA ASP A 412 -9.61 -3.05 21.25
C ASP A 412 -9.28 -4.48 21.69
N ARG A 413 -10.24 -5.17 22.32
CA ARG A 413 -10.09 -6.59 22.69
C ARG A 413 -9.86 -7.46 21.45
N ASN A 414 -10.70 -7.33 20.43
CA ASN A 414 -10.58 -8.12 19.20
C ASN A 414 -9.24 -7.86 18.49
N HIS A 415 -8.75 -6.63 18.50
CA HIS A 415 -7.44 -6.27 17.97
C HIS A 415 -6.30 -6.98 18.73
N GLU A 416 -6.31 -6.93 20.06
CA GLU A 416 -5.30 -7.57 20.90
C GLU A 416 -5.31 -9.11 20.75
N GLU A 417 -6.49 -9.73 20.75
CA GLU A 417 -6.64 -11.17 20.54
C GLU A 417 -6.15 -11.60 19.13
N PHE A 418 -6.43 -10.78 18.11
CA PHE A 418 -5.94 -11.06 16.75
C PHE A 418 -4.42 -10.98 16.68
N LEU A 419 -3.79 -9.96 17.29
CA LEU A 419 -2.34 -9.80 17.29
C LEU A 419 -1.61 -10.89 18.08
N SER A 420 -2.15 -11.25 19.25
CA SER A 420 -1.48 -12.20 20.16
C SER A 420 -1.62 -13.66 19.74
N SER A 421 -2.75 -14.04 19.15
CA SER A 421 -3.09 -15.45 18.89
C SER A 421 -3.58 -15.74 17.47
N GLY A 422 -3.77 -14.71 16.62
CA GLY A 422 -4.43 -14.86 15.33
C GLY A 422 -5.91 -15.25 15.47
N HIS A 423 -6.55 -14.90 16.61
CA HIS A 423 -7.96 -15.20 16.82
C HIS A 423 -8.86 -14.48 15.84
N VAL A 424 -9.80 -15.21 15.23
CA VAL A 424 -10.80 -14.66 14.31
C VAL A 424 -12.11 -14.45 15.03
N ALA A 425 -12.38 -13.23 15.43
CA ALA A 425 -13.66 -12.87 16.01
C ALA A 425 -14.78 -12.99 14.98
N ALA A 426 -15.80 -13.80 15.25
CA ALA A 426 -16.91 -14.03 14.34
C ALA A 426 -18.25 -14.22 15.06
N ALA A 427 -19.33 -13.73 14.44
CA ALA A 427 -20.68 -13.87 14.97
C ALA A 427 -21.15 -15.34 14.92
N ARG A 428 -22.01 -15.74 15.86
CA ARG A 428 -22.58 -17.10 15.95
C ARG A 428 -23.18 -17.58 14.64
N ARG A 429 -23.77 -16.69 13.83
CA ARG A 429 -24.35 -17.04 12.52
C ARG A 429 -23.32 -17.51 11.50
N VAL A 430 -22.10 -17.00 11.57
CA VAL A 430 -20.96 -17.44 10.73
C VAL A 430 -20.38 -18.73 11.25
N LEU A 431 -20.18 -18.84 12.58
CA LEU A 431 -19.65 -20.06 13.20
C LEU A 431 -20.55 -21.28 13.04
N ARG A 432 -21.87 -21.11 12.88
CA ARG A 432 -22.80 -22.22 12.57
C ARG A 432 -22.67 -22.78 11.16
N LEU A 433 -21.97 -22.12 10.27
CA LEU A 433 -21.67 -22.60 8.92
C LEU A 433 -20.44 -23.54 8.90
N LEU A 434 -19.64 -23.55 9.95
CA LEU A 434 -18.48 -24.43 10.12
C LEU A 434 -18.90 -25.83 10.56
#